data_f136dc953b579026610ae984287bb2d6
#
_entry.id   f136dc953b579026610ae984287bb2d6
#
_cell.length_a   1.000
_cell.length_b   1.000
_cell.length_c   1.000
_cell.angle_alpha   90.00
_cell.angle_beta   90.00
_cell.angle_gamma   90.00
#
_symmetry.space_group_name_H-M   'P 1'
#
loop_
_entity.id
_entity.type
_entity.pdbx_description
1 polymer ?
#
loop_
_entity_poly.entity_id
_entity_poly.type
_entity_poly.pdbx_seq_one_letter_code
_entity_poly.pdbx_strand_id
1 'polypeptide(L)'
;MRGYLSSHTASSRMLVAITSALCLSFFWPPIMAAHGAALVTDLSKNEISIETNFTGEKILLFGAIDPGPEAANHDVIIVLRGPSTQAVVRRKEKIFGIWINRSAATLGPVPSFYAVASNRPIEEILPLNVRQRLEIGQENIPLNLIDGNINDDERIRFMTAYARLKSEEGLYSIEQSGVNIIGHRLFRSEITLPSGVPLGDYKIDFFLFENGRLSARQSGA
;
A
#
# COMPACT_ATOMS: atom_id res chain seq x y z
N MET A 1 96.15 15.72 16.12
CA MET A 1 95.80 16.58 14.91
C MET A 1 94.43 16.19 14.50
N ARG A 2 93.44 17.05 14.78
CA ARG A 2 92.42 17.64 13.89
C ARG A 2 91.64 16.60 13.06
N GLY A 3 90.35 16.62 13.02
CA GLY A 3 89.32 17.68 13.19
C GLY A 3 87.92 17.05 13.03
N TYR A 4 87.07 17.61 13.65
CA TYR A 4 85.79 18.28 13.41
C TYR A 4 84.95 17.86 12.19
N LEU A 5 83.64 17.82 12.50
CA LEU A 5 82.45 18.13 11.70
C LEU A 5 81.59 16.90 11.42
N SER A 6 80.29 16.92 11.56
CA SER A 6 79.28 17.96 11.79
C SER A 6 77.96 17.24 12.05
N SER A 7 77.31 17.59 13.10
CA SER A 7 75.88 17.34 13.33
C SER A 7 75.05 18.31 12.51
N HIS A 8 73.94 17.90 11.95
CA HIS A 8 72.76 18.67 11.59
C HIS A 8 72.08 18.12 10.31
N THR A 9 71.18 17.16 10.47
CA THR A 9 70.06 16.97 9.52
C THR A 9 68.97 16.07 10.05
N ALA A 10 68.56 16.26 11.30
CA ALA A 10 67.45 15.44 11.87
C ALA A 10 66.18 16.25 12.21
N SER A 11 66.15 17.56 11.94
CA SER A 11 65.05 18.42 12.44
C SER A 11 64.00 18.83 11.39
N SER A 12 64.22 18.55 10.09
CA SER A 12 63.35 19.06 9.03
C SER A 12 62.30 18.06 8.53
N ARG A 13 62.44 16.78 8.87
CA ARG A 13 61.49 15.74 8.42
C ARG A 13 60.32 15.50 9.38
N MET A 14 60.35 16.01 10.59
CA MET A 14 59.29 15.79 11.58
C MET A 14 58.16 16.83 11.53
N LEU A 15 58.42 18.01 10.96
CA LEU A 15 57.45 19.11 10.86
C LEU A 15 56.50 18.97 9.64
N VAL A 16 56.88 18.23 8.58
CA VAL A 16 56.03 18.01 7.39
C VAL A 16 54.99 16.89 7.61
N ALA A 17 55.26 15.95 8.51
CA ALA A 17 54.36 14.84 8.78
C ALA A 17 53.14 15.23 9.67
N ILE A 18 53.21 16.30 10.45
CA ILE A 18 52.15 16.73 11.37
C ILE A 18 51.12 17.61 10.64
N THR A 19 51.50 18.35 9.63
CA THR A 19 50.59 19.17 8.83
C THR A 19 49.72 18.39 7.86
N SER A 20 50.14 17.20 7.43
CA SER A 20 49.36 16.35 6.49
C SER A 20 48.25 15.55 7.18
N ALA A 21 48.35 15.31 8.50
CA ALA A 21 47.34 14.57 9.28
C ALA A 21 46.11 15.43 9.70
N LEU A 22 46.27 16.76 9.68
CA LEU A 22 45.21 17.68 10.15
C LEU A 22 44.20 18.06 9.07
N CYS A 23 44.49 17.79 7.79
CA CYS A 23 43.57 18.15 6.67
C CYS A 23 42.60 17.03 6.25
N LEU A 24 42.72 15.80 6.84
CA LEU A 24 41.85 14.68 6.44
C LEU A 24 40.58 14.52 7.28
N SER A 25 40.37 15.33 8.31
CA SER A 25 39.27 15.16 9.29
C SER A 25 38.06 16.06 9.04
N PHE A 26 37.94 16.78 7.92
CA PHE A 26 36.89 17.78 7.73
C PHE A 26 35.95 17.54 6.54
N PHE A 27 35.97 16.33 5.96
CA PHE A 27 35.03 16.00 4.88
C PHE A 27 34.10 14.84 5.28
N TRP A 28 33.39 15.00 6.42
CA TRP A 28 32.20 14.20 6.69
C TRP A 28 31.01 14.92 6.05
N PRO A 29 30.43 14.39 4.97
CA PRO A 29 29.23 14.99 4.43
C PRO A 29 28.15 14.95 5.52
N PRO A 30 27.39 16.03 5.75
CA PRO A 30 26.26 15.98 6.65
C PRO A 30 25.31 14.92 6.10
N ILE A 31 25.02 13.90 6.89
CA ILE A 31 23.93 12.97 6.62
C ILE A 31 22.66 13.82 6.70
N MET A 32 22.19 14.31 5.57
CA MET A 32 20.86 14.89 5.47
C MET A 32 19.88 13.77 5.77
N ALA A 33 19.32 13.76 6.96
CA ALA A 33 18.16 12.93 7.27
C ALA A 33 17.05 13.37 6.32
N ALA A 34 16.74 12.53 5.35
CA ALA A 34 15.57 12.72 4.50
C ALA A 34 14.34 12.58 5.42
N HIS A 35 13.75 13.70 5.83
CA HIS A 35 12.46 13.72 6.48
C HIS A 35 11.43 13.42 5.40
N GLY A 36 11.03 12.15 5.29
CA GLY A 36 9.86 11.78 4.50
C GLY A 36 8.59 12.36 5.13
N ALA A 37 7.55 12.57 4.32
CA ALA A 37 6.27 13.02 4.83
C ALA A 37 5.74 12.03 5.88
N ALA A 38 5.20 12.57 6.97
CA ALA A 38 4.56 11.77 8.02
C ALA A 38 3.05 11.69 7.78
N LEU A 39 2.47 10.55 8.09
CA LEU A 39 1.05 10.28 7.95
C LEU A 39 0.48 9.93 9.32
N VAL A 40 -0.55 10.66 9.75
CA VAL A 40 -1.32 10.38 10.97
C VAL A 40 -2.77 10.19 10.57
N THR A 41 -3.34 9.04 10.91
CA THR A 41 -4.71 8.68 10.52
C THR A 41 -5.57 8.31 11.72
N ASP A 42 -6.88 8.52 11.60
CA ASP A 42 -7.86 8.11 12.59
C ASP A 42 -9.17 7.70 11.91
N LEU A 43 -10.05 7.06 12.66
CA LEU A 43 -11.33 6.54 12.22
C LEU A 43 -12.46 7.19 13.04
N SER A 44 -13.58 7.48 12.38
CA SER A 44 -14.75 7.97 13.09
C SER A 44 -15.36 6.93 14.02
N LYS A 45 -15.20 5.65 13.70
CA LYS A 45 -15.67 4.50 14.47
C LYS A 45 -14.69 3.35 14.35
N ASN A 46 -14.27 2.80 15.46
CA ASN A 46 -13.40 1.62 15.52
C ASN A 46 -14.22 0.31 15.62
N GLU A 47 -15.49 0.41 15.94
CA GLU A 47 -16.41 -0.73 16.08
C GLU A 47 -17.76 -0.41 15.44
N ILE A 48 -18.26 -1.33 14.62
CA ILE A 48 -19.57 -1.26 13.99
C ILE A 48 -20.34 -2.51 14.35
N SER A 49 -21.46 -2.33 15.04
CA SER A 49 -22.37 -3.44 15.39
C SER A 49 -23.24 -3.77 14.18
N ILE A 50 -23.10 -5.00 13.66
CA ILE A 50 -23.97 -5.52 12.60
C ILE A 50 -25.04 -6.38 13.24
N GLU A 51 -26.24 -5.82 13.35
CA GLU A 51 -27.43 -6.48 13.85
C GLU A 51 -28.32 -6.99 12.70
N THR A 52 -29.37 -7.72 13.02
CA THR A 52 -30.31 -8.28 12.01
C THR A 52 -31.01 -7.22 11.16
N ASN A 53 -31.08 -5.98 11.62
CA ASN A 53 -31.65 -4.83 10.93
C ASN A 53 -30.59 -3.91 10.30
N PHE A 54 -29.34 -4.36 10.18
CA PHE A 54 -28.28 -3.56 9.56
C PHE A 54 -28.59 -3.27 8.09
N THR A 55 -28.74 -2.00 7.76
CA THR A 55 -29.07 -1.52 6.41
C THR A 55 -27.85 -0.98 5.63
N GLY A 56 -26.68 -1.09 6.23
CA GLY A 56 -25.42 -0.51 5.75
C GLY A 56 -25.03 0.73 6.55
N GLU A 57 -23.75 1.05 6.54
CA GLU A 57 -23.20 2.21 7.26
C GLU A 57 -22.06 2.86 6.48
N LYS A 58 -21.86 4.17 6.71
CA LYS A 58 -20.73 4.92 6.16
C LYS A 58 -19.67 5.10 7.24
N ILE A 59 -18.45 4.71 6.91
CA ILE A 59 -17.28 4.96 7.74
C ILE A 59 -16.59 6.21 7.23
N LEU A 60 -16.40 7.18 8.10
CA LEU A 60 -15.58 8.35 7.80
C LEU A 60 -14.13 8.07 8.21
N LEU A 61 -13.25 8.16 7.25
CA LEU A 61 -11.81 8.00 7.37
C LEU A 61 -11.16 9.36 7.19
N PHE A 62 -10.26 9.73 8.07
CA PHE A 62 -9.57 11.01 7.96
C PHE A 62 -8.15 10.91 8.50
N GLY A 63 -7.33 11.86 8.12
CA GLY A 63 -5.96 11.92 8.61
C GLY A 63 -5.28 13.23 8.25
N ALA A 64 -4.09 13.40 8.82
CA ALA A 64 -3.21 14.52 8.57
C ALA A 64 -1.96 14.06 7.82
N ILE A 65 -1.55 14.87 6.87
CA ILE A 65 -0.31 14.74 6.12
C ILE A 65 0.63 15.84 6.63
N ASP A 66 1.80 15.47 7.10
CA ASP A 66 2.89 16.41 7.29
C ASP A 66 3.68 16.49 5.98
N PRO A 67 3.54 17.54 5.19
CA PRO A 67 4.06 17.58 3.82
C PRO A 67 5.60 17.68 3.74
N GLY A 68 6.30 17.73 4.88
CA GLY A 68 7.73 17.98 4.87
C GLY A 68 8.11 19.39 4.35
N PRO A 69 9.40 19.64 4.09
CA PRO A 69 9.89 20.96 3.69
C PRO A 69 9.64 21.31 2.21
N GLU A 70 9.34 20.35 1.36
CA GLU A 70 9.08 20.57 -0.06
C GLU A 70 7.58 20.44 -0.36
N ALA A 71 7.05 21.37 -1.17
CA ALA A 71 5.67 21.31 -1.66
C ALA A 71 5.51 20.23 -2.73
N ALA A 72 5.46 18.97 -2.31
CA ALA A 72 5.23 17.83 -3.21
C ALA A 72 3.73 17.65 -3.47
N ASN A 73 3.40 17.12 -4.64
CA ASN A 73 2.06 16.63 -4.91
C ASN A 73 1.85 15.32 -4.15
N HIS A 74 0.91 15.34 -3.22
CA HIS A 74 0.54 14.19 -2.41
C HIS A 74 -0.66 13.49 -3.01
N ASP A 75 -0.55 12.16 -3.10
CA ASP A 75 -1.66 11.29 -3.43
C ASP A 75 -1.94 10.36 -2.26
N VAL A 76 -3.20 10.18 -1.94
CA VAL A 76 -3.64 9.31 -0.86
C VAL A 76 -4.48 8.19 -1.45
N ILE A 77 -4.13 6.96 -1.09
CA ILE A 77 -4.93 5.76 -1.41
C ILE A 77 -5.25 5.06 -0.10
N ILE A 78 -6.52 4.74 0.07
CA ILE A 78 -7.04 4.01 1.23
C ILE A 78 -7.56 2.67 0.74
N VAL A 79 -7.14 1.59 1.39
CA VAL A 79 -7.59 0.23 1.07
C VAL A 79 -8.20 -0.39 2.31
N LEU A 80 -9.47 -0.72 2.24
CA LEU A 80 -10.22 -1.42 3.28
C LEU A 80 -10.44 -2.87 2.87
N ARG A 81 -10.01 -3.81 3.70
CA ARG A 81 -10.16 -5.25 3.49
C ARG A 81 -10.98 -5.86 4.63
N GLY A 82 -12.02 -6.59 4.29
CA GLY A 82 -12.78 -7.40 5.24
C GLY A 82 -12.06 -8.71 5.61
N PRO A 83 -12.68 -9.50 6.51
CA PRO A 83 -12.14 -10.77 6.95
C PRO A 83 -11.85 -11.71 5.76
N SER A 84 -10.77 -12.47 5.88
CA SER A 84 -10.37 -13.43 4.85
C SER A 84 -11.27 -14.66 4.90
N THR A 85 -11.70 -15.12 3.73
CA THR A 85 -12.56 -16.30 3.57
C THR A 85 -12.11 -17.16 2.40
N GLN A 86 -12.62 -18.37 2.32
CA GLN A 86 -12.52 -19.21 1.13
C GLN A 86 -13.77 -19.00 0.26
N ALA A 87 -13.58 -18.97 -1.05
CA ALA A 87 -14.66 -18.79 -2.00
C ALA A 87 -14.70 -19.92 -3.01
N VAL A 88 -15.87 -20.50 -3.22
CA VAL A 88 -16.07 -21.52 -4.26
C VAL A 88 -16.75 -20.88 -5.47
N VAL A 89 -16.03 -20.80 -6.57
CA VAL A 89 -16.54 -20.30 -7.84
C VAL A 89 -16.90 -21.49 -8.72
N ARG A 90 -18.13 -21.48 -9.27
CA ARG A 90 -18.62 -22.56 -10.17
C ARG A 90 -18.93 -22.00 -11.52
N ARG A 91 -18.47 -22.70 -12.56
CA ARG A 91 -18.82 -22.38 -13.94
C ARG A 91 -19.97 -23.28 -14.42
N LYS A 92 -21.03 -22.63 -14.90
CA LYS A 92 -22.15 -23.33 -15.54
C LYS A 92 -21.90 -23.41 -17.03
N GLU A 93 -22.20 -24.57 -17.61
CA GLU A 93 -22.20 -24.77 -19.06
C GLU A 93 -23.55 -25.33 -19.51
N LYS A 94 -23.97 -24.96 -20.70
CA LYS A 94 -25.21 -25.43 -21.29
C LYS A 94 -24.90 -26.70 -22.12
N ILE A 95 -25.38 -27.86 -21.64
CA ILE A 95 -25.21 -29.15 -22.31
C ILE A 95 -26.60 -29.67 -22.63
N PHE A 96 -26.87 -29.97 -23.90
CA PHE A 96 -28.17 -30.41 -24.39
C PHE A 96 -29.36 -29.53 -23.93
N GLY A 97 -29.14 -28.19 -23.84
CA GLY A 97 -30.16 -27.26 -23.42
C GLY A 97 -30.29 -27.03 -21.91
N ILE A 98 -29.62 -27.83 -21.08
CA ILE A 98 -29.66 -27.77 -19.60
C ILE A 98 -28.36 -27.13 -19.07
N TRP A 99 -28.51 -26.19 -18.10
CA TRP A 99 -27.37 -25.61 -17.40
C TRP A 99 -26.87 -26.52 -16.29
N ILE A 100 -25.65 -27.00 -16.40
CA ILE A 100 -24.99 -27.83 -15.38
C ILE A 100 -23.71 -27.18 -14.87
N ASN A 101 -23.37 -27.41 -13.61
CA ASN A 101 -22.08 -27.01 -13.03
C ASN A 101 -21.01 -27.97 -13.54
N ARG A 102 -20.10 -27.50 -14.43
CA ARG A 102 -19.07 -28.34 -15.03
C ARG A 102 -17.74 -28.29 -14.28
N SER A 103 -17.34 -27.12 -13.85
CA SER A 103 -16.09 -26.93 -13.13
C SER A 103 -16.30 -26.05 -11.93
N ALA A 104 -15.49 -26.28 -10.90
CA ALA A 104 -15.43 -25.48 -9.68
C ALA A 104 -13.98 -25.23 -9.32
N ALA A 105 -13.72 -24.09 -8.73
CA ALA A 105 -12.44 -23.74 -8.15
C ALA A 105 -12.65 -23.16 -6.75
N THR A 106 -11.84 -23.60 -5.79
CA THR A 106 -11.80 -23.02 -4.45
C THR A 106 -10.66 -22.03 -4.39
N LEU A 107 -11.01 -20.77 -4.19
CA LEU A 107 -10.09 -19.64 -4.05
C LEU A 107 -9.92 -19.30 -2.58
N GLY A 108 -8.72 -18.89 -2.17
CA GLY A 108 -8.51 -18.36 -0.84
C GLY A 108 -7.04 -18.37 -0.38
N PRO A 109 -6.77 -17.69 0.75
CA PRO A 109 -7.68 -16.77 1.42
C PRO A 109 -7.94 -15.52 0.57
N VAL A 110 -9.20 -15.10 0.47
CA VAL A 110 -9.62 -13.91 -0.27
C VAL A 110 -10.37 -12.97 0.67
N PRO A 111 -10.23 -11.63 0.56
CA PRO A 111 -11.01 -10.72 1.37
C PRO A 111 -12.49 -10.85 1.03
N SER A 112 -13.34 -10.92 2.06
CA SER A 112 -14.79 -10.98 1.89
C SER A 112 -15.41 -9.66 1.47
N PHE A 113 -14.74 -8.56 1.79
CA PHE A 113 -15.03 -7.18 1.41
C PHE A 113 -13.74 -6.49 0.98
N TYR A 114 -13.82 -5.64 -0.04
CA TYR A 114 -12.67 -4.88 -0.53
C TYR A 114 -13.12 -3.54 -1.09
N ALA A 115 -12.62 -2.46 -0.50
CA ALA A 115 -12.87 -1.12 -1.00
C ALA A 115 -11.57 -0.33 -1.14
N VAL A 116 -11.44 0.40 -2.22
CA VAL A 116 -10.34 1.32 -2.47
C VAL A 116 -10.91 2.71 -2.70
N ALA A 117 -10.37 3.70 -2.01
CA ALA A 117 -10.63 5.10 -2.29
C ALA A 117 -9.32 5.82 -2.60
N SER A 118 -9.33 6.73 -3.57
CA SER A 118 -8.17 7.53 -3.96
C SER A 118 -8.58 8.97 -4.26
N ASN A 119 -7.62 9.90 -4.23
CA ASN A 119 -7.91 11.32 -4.56
C ASN A 119 -7.97 11.58 -6.06
N ARG A 120 -7.42 10.70 -6.89
CA ARG A 120 -7.52 10.71 -8.36
C ARG A 120 -7.37 9.28 -8.90
N PRO A 121 -7.53 9.03 -10.21
CA PRO A 121 -7.43 7.69 -10.79
C PRO A 121 -6.14 6.98 -10.38
N ILE A 122 -6.27 5.74 -9.89
CA ILE A 122 -5.16 4.96 -9.33
C ILE A 122 -4.06 4.72 -10.39
N GLU A 123 -4.47 4.58 -11.65
CA GLU A 123 -3.60 4.37 -12.81
C GLU A 123 -2.69 5.58 -13.07
N GLU A 124 -3.14 6.77 -12.71
CA GLU A 124 -2.35 8.00 -12.82
C GLU A 124 -1.40 8.20 -11.64
N ILE A 125 -1.73 7.62 -10.47
CA ILE A 125 -0.89 7.67 -9.27
C ILE A 125 0.23 6.65 -9.36
N LEU A 126 -0.10 5.41 -9.75
CA LEU A 126 0.80 4.26 -9.63
C LEU A 126 0.86 3.41 -10.91
N PRO A 127 2.06 3.03 -11.34
CA PRO A 127 2.23 2.04 -12.38
C PRO A 127 1.78 0.65 -11.91
N LEU A 128 1.43 -0.22 -12.85
CA LEU A 128 0.87 -1.55 -12.59
C LEU A 128 1.72 -2.40 -11.64
N ASN A 129 3.04 -2.41 -11.81
CA ASN A 129 3.96 -3.20 -10.99
C ASN A 129 3.96 -2.77 -9.50
N VAL A 130 3.70 -1.49 -9.20
CA VAL A 130 3.56 -0.99 -7.82
C VAL A 130 2.19 -1.38 -7.28
N ARG A 131 1.12 -1.24 -8.07
CA ARG A 131 -0.23 -1.66 -7.69
C ARG A 131 -0.27 -3.15 -7.35
N GLN A 132 0.35 -4.01 -8.16
CA GLN A 132 0.45 -5.44 -7.91
C GLN A 132 1.19 -5.76 -6.60
N ARG A 133 2.33 -5.10 -6.35
CA ARG A 133 3.12 -5.33 -5.13
C ARG A 133 2.41 -4.87 -3.85
N LEU A 134 1.62 -3.81 -3.93
CA LEU A 134 0.86 -3.26 -2.80
C LEU A 134 -0.57 -3.82 -2.73
N GLU A 135 -0.95 -4.69 -3.66
CA GLU A 135 -2.30 -5.27 -3.77
C GLU A 135 -3.40 -4.20 -3.85
N ILE A 136 -3.12 -3.13 -4.61
CA ILE A 136 -4.05 -2.03 -4.82
C ILE A 136 -4.80 -2.24 -6.13
N GLY A 137 -6.13 -2.27 -6.05
CA GLY A 137 -7.03 -2.62 -7.15
C GLY A 137 -7.53 -4.06 -7.04
N GLN A 138 -8.79 -4.27 -7.33
CA GLN A 138 -9.43 -5.60 -7.21
C GLN A 138 -8.78 -6.66 -8.10
N GLU A 139 -8.19 -6.26 -9.22
CA GLU A 139 -7.45 -7.10 -10.15
C GLU A 139 -6.08 -7.57 -9.61
N ASN A 140 -5.57 -6.89 -8.56
CA ASN A 140 -4.28 -7.15 -7.94
C ASN A 140 -4.40 -7.90 -6.60
N ILE A 141 -5.61 -8.29 -6.20
CA ILE A 141 -5.81 -9.12 -5.01
C ILE A 141 -5.20 -10.50 -5.26
N PRO A 142 -4.33 -11.00 -4.38
CA PRO A 142 -3.74 -12.32 -4.54
C PRO A 142 -4.81 -13.41 -4.34
N LEU A 143 -5.31 -13.95 -5.44
CA LEU A 143 -6.29 -15.01 -5.44
C LEU A 143 -5.57 -16.35 -5.66
N ASN A 144 -5.31 -17.08 -4.58
CA ASN A 144 -4.68 -18.38 -4.65
C ASN A 144 -5.72 -19.48 -4.89
N LEU A 145 -5.40 -20.42 -5.77
CA LEU A 145 -6.19 -21.62 -5.95
C LEU A 145 -5.83 -22.61 -4.82
N ILE A 146 -6.82 -23.00 -4.03
CA ILE A 146 -6.64 -24.02 -2.98
C ILE A 146 -6.93 -25.41 -3.55
N ASP A 147 -8.01 -25.52 -4.34
CA ASP A 147 -8.47 -26.78 -4.92
C ASP A 147 -9.10 -26.53 -6.29
N GLY A 148 -8.85 -27.46 -7.20
CA GLY A 148 -9.35 -27.43 -8.57
C GLY A 148 -8.25 -27.83 -9.56
N ASN A 149 -8.53 -28.83 -10.39
CA ASN A 149 -7.64 -29.21 -11.49
C ASN A 149 -7.96 -28.34 -12.71
N ILE A 150 -7.44 -27.12 -12.71
CA ILE A 150 -7.67 -26.11 -13.76
C ILE A 150 -6.32 -25.59 -14.26
N ASN A 151 -6.29 -25.24 -15.55
CA ASN A 151 -5.11 -24.61 -16.14
C ASN A 151 -5.04 -23.10 -15.80
N ASP A 152 -3.94 -22.44 -16.16
CA ASP A 152 -3.72 -21.03 -15.85
C ASP A 152 -4.76 -20.11 -16.48
N ASP A 153 -5.23 -20.39 -17.69
CA ASP A 153 -6.26 -19.60 -18.37
C ASP A 153 -7.61 -19.71 -17.64
N GLU A 154 -7.95 -20.92 -17.18
CA GLU A 154 -9.15 -21.12 -16.38
C GLU A 154 -9.03 -20.44 -15.02
N ARG A 155 -7.87 -20.50 -14.39
CA ARG A 155 -7.59 -19.80 -13.13
C ARG A 155 -7.87 -18.30 -13.28
N ILE A 156 -7.32 -17.65 -14.30
CA ILE A 156 -7.56 -16.22 -14.57
C ILE A 156 -9.06 -15.93 -14.75
N ARG A 157 -9.78 -16.79 -15.49
CA ARG A 157 -11.23 -16.64 -15.67
C ARG A 157 -12.01 -16.75 -14.36
N PHE A 158 -11.66 -17.70 -13.50
CA PHE A 158 -12.30 -17.83 -12.18
C PHE A 158 -12.03 -16.63 -11.28
N MET A 159 -10.79 -16.12 -11.28
CA MET A 159 -10.42 -14.93 -10.53
C MET A 159 -11.19 -13.70 -10.98
N THR A 160 -11.23 -13.47 -12.31
CA THR A 160 -11.98 -12.36 -12.90
C THR A 160 -13.49 -12.47 -12.62
N ALA A 161 -14.05 -13.67 -12.72
CA ALA A 161 -15.46 -13.91 -12.40
C ALA A 161 -15.75 -13.66 -10.91
N TYR A 162 -14.87 -14.06 -10.00
CA TYR A 162 -15.03 -13.80 -8.57
C TYR A 162 -15.04 -12.29 -8.27
N ALA A 163 -14.05 -11.55 -8.74
CA ALA A 163 -13.98 -10.11 -8.54
C ALA A 163 -15.23 -9.38 -9.09
N ARG A 164 -15.69 -9.78 -10.29
CA ARG A 164 -16.91 -9.25 -10.88
C ARG A 164 -18.16 -9.53 -10.04
N LEU A 165 -18.34 -10.78 -9.59
CA LEU A 165 -19.49 -11.16 -8.74
C LEU A 165 -19.49 -10.37 -7.43
N LYS A 166 -18.32 -10.19 -6.81
CA LYS A 166 -18.19 -9.36 -5.60
C LYS A 166 -18.49 -7.89 -5.82
N SER A 167 -18.16 -7.37 -7.00
CA SER A 167 -18.53 -6.00 -7.38
C SER A 167 -20.03 -5.86 -7.65
N GLU A 168 -20.66 -6.85 -8.28
CA GLU A 168 -22.12 -6.90 -8.49
C GLU A 168 -22.89 -7.01 -7.17
N GLU A 169 -22.33 -7.69 -6.15
CA GLU A 169 -22.84 -7.75 -4.77
C GLU A 169 -22.59 -6.45 -3.98
N GLY A 170 -21.84 -5.48 -4.52
CA GLY A 170 -21.44 -4.26 -3.83
C GLY A 170 -20.38 -4.47 -2.74
N LEU A 171 -19.77 -5.66 -2.68
CA LEU A 171 -18.74 -6.02 -1.70
C LEU A 171 -17.32 -5.62 -2.15
N TYR A 172 -17.11 -5.42 -3.46
CA TYR A 172 -15.87 -4.90 -4.02
C TYR A 172 -16.14 -3.58 -4.73
N SER A 173 -15.46 -2.51 -4.31
CA SER A 173 -15.62 -1.17 -4.88
C SER A 173 -14.29 -0.46 -5.07
N ILE A 174 -14.24 0.42 -6.07
CA ILE A 174 -13.14 1.34 -6.30
C ILE A 174 -13.74 2.73 -6.51
N GLU A 175 -13.46 3.64 -5.61
CA GLU A 175 -13.93 5.03 -5.65
C GLU A 175 -12.76 5.95 -6.03
N GLN A 176 -12.60 6.17 -7.32
CA GLN A 176 -11.69 7.19 -7.84
C GLN A 176 -12.25 8.57 -7.49
N SER A 177 -11.41 9.40 -6.87
CA SER A 177 -11.83 10.69 -6.28
C SER A 177 -12.68 10.57 -5.00
N GLY A 178 -12.67 9.39 -4.35
CA GLY A 178 -13.31 9.17 -3.04
C GLY A 178 -12.55 9.79 -1.86
N VAL A 179 -11.29 10.19 -2.04
CA VAL A 179 -10.49 10.89 -1.05
C VAL A 179 -10.42 12.38 -1.37
N ASN A 180 -10.84 13.20 -0.42
CA ASN A 180 -10.77 14.66 -0.54
C ASN A 180 -9.60 15.22 0.30
N ILE A 181 -8.64 15.84 -0.35
CA ILE A 181 -7.50 16.50 0.30
C ILE A 181 -7.82 17.96 0.53
N ILE A 182 -7.73 18.42 1.78
CA ILE A 182 -8.10 19.77 2.23
C ILE A 182 -6.83 20.50 2.66
N GLY A 183 -6.52 21.62 1.98
CA GLY A 183 -5.39 22.48 2.34
C GLY A 183 -4.02 21.78 2.33
N HIS A 184 -3.86 20.75 1.50
CA HIS A 184 -2.64 19.93 1.37
C HIS A 184 -2.15 19.22 2.65
N ARG A 185 -2.94 19.27 3.74
CA ARG A 185 -2.55 18.74 5.05
C ARG A 185 -3.55 17.76 5.65
N LEU A 186 -4.78 17.83 5.24
CA LEU A 186 -5.83 16.96 5.77
C LEU A 186 -6.45 16.18 4.61
N PHE A 187 -6.84 14.96 4.87
CA PHE A 187 -7.68 14.22 3.94
C PHE A 187 -8.85 13.59 4.68
N ARG A 188 -9.92 13.37 3.94
CA ARG A 188 -11.07 12.59 4.39
C ARG A 188 -11.61 11.75 3.25
N SER A 189 -12.20 10.61 3.62
CA SER A 189 -12.90 9.72 2.71
C SER A 189 -14.09 9.09 3.43
N GLU A 190 -15.15 8.79 2.69
CA GLU A 190 -16.29 8.03 3.19
C GLU A 190 -16.32 6.69 2.45
N ILE A 191 -16.29 5.58 3.17
CA ILE A 191 -16.48 4.24 2.60
C ILE A 191 -17.81 3.71 3.09
N THR A 192 -18.65 3.25 2.15
CA THR A 192 -19.95 2.67 2.45
C THR A 192 -19.82 1.16 2.64
N LEU A 193 -20.24 0.68 3.80
CA LEU A 193 -20.44 -0.75 4.06
C LEU A 193 -21.87 -1.11 3.66
N PRO A 194 -22.09 -2.04 2.72
CA PRO A 194 -23.44 -2.48 2.34
C PRO A 194 -24.09 -3.34 3.43
N SER A 195 -25.40 -3.52 3.36
CA SER A 195 -26.15 -4.34 4.31
C SER A 195 -25.69 -5.81 4.38
N GLY A 196 -25.14 -6.34 3.29
CA GLY A 196 -24.62 -7.71 3.19
C GLY A 196 -23.16 -7.86 3.57
N VAL A 197 -22.55 -6.88 4.23
CA VAL A 197 -21.12 -6.93 4.60
C VAL A 197 -20.89 -8.05 5.62
N PRO A 198 -19.86 -8.91 5.43
CA PRO A 198 -19.54 -10.01 6.34
C PRO A 198 -19.07 -9.52 7.71
N LEU A 199 -19.40 -10.27 8.75
CA LEU A 199 -18.91 -10.05 10.11
C LEU A 199 -17.44 -10.39 10.25
N GLY A 200 -16.68 -9.64 11.04
CA GLY A 200 -15.29 -9.91 11.38
C GLY A 200 -14.43 -8.66 11.40
N ASP A 201 -13.11 -8.86 11.52
CA ASP A 201 -12.14 -7.80 11.61
C ASP A 201 -11.81 -7.22 10.23
N TYR A 202 -11.87 -5.92 10.11
CA TYR A 202 -11.57 -5.16 8.92
C TYR A 202 -10.20 -4.49 9.06
N LYS A 203 -9.37 -4.62 8.04
CA LYS A 203 -8.04 -3.98 7.99
C LYS A 203 -8.07 -2.79 7.05
N ILE A 204 -7.56 -1.67 7.50
CA ILE A 204 -7.45 -0.46 6.72
C ILE A 204 -5.98 -0.12 6.51
N ASP A 205 -5.59 0.06 5.28
CA ASP A 205 -4.27 0.55 4.91
C ASP A 205 -4.40 1.94 4.28
N PHE A 206 -3.68 2.90 4.81
CA PHE A 206 -3.52 4.24 4.27
C PHE A 206 -2.15 4.33 3.62
N PHE A 207 -2.12 4.75 2.37
CA PHE A 207 -0.89 4.94 1.61
C PHE A 207 -0.79 6.41 1.22
N LEU A 208 0.35 7.02 1.52
CA LEU A 208 0.72 8.35 1.06
C LEU A 208 1.79 8.22 -0.01
N PHE A 209 1.56 8.81 -1.16
CA PHE A 209 2.50 8.85 -2.26
C PHE A 209 2.93 10.28 -2.53
N GLU A 210 4.20 10.46 -2.82
CA GLU A 210 4.80 11.70 -3.29
C GLU A 210 5.39 11.47 -4.67
N ASN A 211 4.88 12.16 -5.66
CA ASN A 211 5.35 12.03 -7.05
C ASN A 211 5.41 10.56 -7.52
N GLY A 212 4.39 9.77 -7.16
CA GLY A 212 4.27 8.35 -7.52
C GLY A 212 5.16 7.39 -6.72
N ARG A 213 5.85 7.87 -5.68
CA ARG A 213 6.66 7.04 -4.76
C ARG A 213 5.96 6.93 -3.41
N LEU A 214 5.96 5.74 -2.83
CA LEU A 214 5.42 5.52 -1.49
C LEU A 214 6.27 6.29 -0.47
N SER A 215 5.68 7.29 0.17
CA SER A 215 6.30 8.10 1.23
C SER A 215 5.98 7.55 2.60
N ALA A 216 4.72 7.22 2.86
CA ALA A 216 4.30 6.66 4.14
C ALA A 216 3.19 5.61 3.96
N ARG A 217 3.14 4.64 4.89
CA ARG A 217 2.05 3.68 5.04
C ARG A 217 1.66 3.58 6.50
N GLN A 218 0.37 3.62 6.78
CA GLN A 218 -0.19 3.35 8.11
C GLN A 218 -1.31 2.32 7.98
N SER A 219 -1.33 1.35 8.89
CA SER A 219 -2.35 0.30 8.95
C SER A 219 -3.12 0.41 10.26
N GLY A 220 -4.44 0.21 10.19
CA GLY A 220 -5.37 0.14 11.31
C GLY A 220 -6.26 -1.09 11.19
N ALA A 221 -6.90 -1.48 12.28
CA ALA A 221 -7.88 -2.57 12.35
C ALA A 221 -9.01 -2.17 13.29
#